data_01a2ead3d6d4e7b2a63f2e1b152a5d3c
#
_entry.id   01a2ead3d6d4e7b2a63f2e1b152a5d3c
#
_cell.length_a   1.000
_cell.length_b   1.000
_cell.length_c   1.000
_cell.angle_alpha   90.00
_cell.angle_beta   90.00
_cell.angle_gamma   90.00
#
_symmetry.space_group_name_H-M   'P 1'
#
loop_
_entity.id
_entity.type
_entity.pdbx_description
1 polymer ?
#
loop_
_entity_poly.entity_id
_entity_poly.type
_entity_poly.pdbx_seq_one_letter_code
_entity_poly.pdbx_strand_id
1 'polypeptide(L)'
;MSFIYVLCYLLSCLPLRLLYYISDLCYIVLYYLIGYREKVVGQNLIHAFANKTAQQRKQIKKAFYQHLCDLLFEQIKALTITPQLLLQQVILNDIEAIERFYKQSQSIILVAGHFGNWEWIAHALALQTSYTICAGYQPLHHKGIDRMALHVRSRFQRKAMPIAALLRHMATYKGPPQATTLLIDQSPLHKGNGYGTTFLTQPTTFALTAAKLAQKYNQPIFYMQIDRIKRGPYQVRPILLAETPAQLPVQEIAERYTSRLEADILHNPALWLWSHRRWK
;
A
#
# COMPACT_ATOMS: atom_id res chain seq x y z
N MET A 1 -9.36 6.07 -26.88
CA MET A 1 -9.31 6.21 -25.41
C MET A 1 -10.67 5.86 -24.84
N SER A 2 -10.73 5.15 -23.70
CA SER A 2 -12.03 4.88 -23.03
C SER A 2 -12.62 6.19 -22.51
N PHE A 3 -13.96 6.36 -22.58
CA PHE A 3 -14.67 7.50 -21.99
C PHE A 3 -14.29 7.71 -20.51
N ILE A 4 -14.16 6.61 -19.75
CA ILE A 4 -13.71 6.62 -18.35
C ILE A 4 -12.33 7.27 -18.20
N TYR A 5 -11.39 6.95 -19.09
CA TYR A 5 -10.05 7.55 -19.03
C TYR A 5 -10.09 9.06 -19.25
N VAL A 6 -10.87 9.53 -20.23
CA VAL A 6 -11.02 10.97 -20.51
C VAL A 6 -11.61 11.70 -19.30
N LEU A 7 -12.66 11.13 -18.71
CA LEU A 7 -13.31 11.70 -17.53
C LEU A 7 -12.33 11.76 -16.34
N CYS A 8 -11.62 10.67 -16.05
CA CYS A 8 -10.61 10.65 -14.97
C CYS A 8 -9.48 11.64 -15.25
N TYR A 9 -9.05 11.77 -16.51
CA TYR A 9 -8.00 12.74 -16.87
C TYR A 9 -8.47 14.18 -16.64
N LEU A 10 -9.66 14.54 -17.08
CA LEU A 10 -10.24 15.89 -16.86
C LEU A 10 -10.38 16.17 -15.34
N LEU A 11 -10.90 15.24 -14.57
CA LEU A 11 -10.98 15.35 -13.13
C LEU A 11 -9.58 15.53 -12.51
N SER A 12 -8.59 14.79 -12.98
CA SER A 12 -7.22 14.87 -12.44
C SER A 12 -6.55 16.24 -12.64
N CYS A 13 -7.01 17.04 -13.61
CA CYS A 13 -6.51 18.41 -13.82
C CYS A 13 -6.98 19.38 -12.74
N LEU A 14 -8.06 19.07 -12.01
CA LEU A 14 -8.58 19.91 -10.94
C LEU A 14 -7.58 20.06 -9.77
N PRO A 15 -7.59 21.20 -9.07
CA PRO A 15 -6.84 21.37 -7.82
C PRO A 15 -7.23 20.28 -6.79
N LEU A 16 -6.26 19.81 -6.01
CA LEU A 16 -6.49 18.73 -5.03
C LEU A 16 -7.60 19.10 -4.01
N ARG A 17 -7.69 20.36 -3.60
CA ARG A 17 -8.77 20.84 -2.71
C ARG A 17 -10.16 20.61 -3.30
N LEU A 18 -10.34 20.88 -4.60
CA LEU A 18 -11.63 20.67 -5.27
C LEU A 18 -11.95 19.18 -5.38
N LEU A 19 -10.95 18.34 -5.65
CA LEU A 19 -11.13 16.89 -5.64
C LEU A 19 -11.58 16.37 -4.27
N TYR A 20 -11.10 16.96 -3.17
CA TYR A 20 -11.58 16.60 -1.84
C TYR A 20 -13.03 17.01 -1.56
N TYR A 21 -13.51 18.14 -2.09
CA TYR A 21 -14.97 18.45 -2.02
C TYR A 21 -15.81 17.45 -2.80
N ILE A 22 -15.34 17.04 -3.97
CA ILE A 22 -16.01 15.97 -4.74
C ILE A 22 -15.95 14.64 -4.00
N SER A 23 -14.85 14.34 -3.33
CA SER A 23 -14.69 13.18 -2.46
C SER A 23 -15.70 13.17 -1.30
N ASP A 24 -15.98 14.33 -0.67
CA ASP A 24 -16.99 14.44 0.38
C ASP A 24 -18.39 14.11 -0.14
N LEU A 25 -18.74 14.58 -1.34
CA LEU A 25 -19.99 14.21 -1.99
C LEU A 25 -20.05 12.71 -2.31
N CYS A 26 -18.96 12.17 -2.86
CA CYS A 26 -18.82 10.74 -3.14
C CYS A 26 -18.97 9.91 -1.84
N TYR A 27 -18.40 10.35 -0.72
CA TYR A 27 -18.56 9.70 0.58
C TYR A 27 -20.04 9.64 1.00
N ILE A 28 -20.80 10.74 0.85
CA ILE A 28 -22.23 10.75 1.19
C ILE A 28 -22.97 9.69 0.36
N VAL A 29 -22.74 9.66 -0.95
CA VAL A 29 -23.37 8.69 -1.85
C VAL A 29 -22.95 7.26 -1.50
N LEU A 30 -21.64 7.01 -1.35
CA LEU A 30 -21.10 5.67 -1.14
C LEU A 30 -21.50 5.07 0.22
N TYR A 31 -21.50 5.89 1.27
CA TYR A 31 -21.78 5.45 2.63
C TYR A 31 -23.27 5.39 2.94
N TYR A 32 -24.06 6.40 2.55
CA TYR A 32 -25.47 6.51 2.96
C TYR A 32 -26.45 5.95 1.92
N LEU A 33 -26.11 5.98 0.62
CA LEU A 33 -27.03 5.56 -0.43
C LEU A 33 -26.70 4.18 -1.00
N ILE A 34 -25.43 3.90 -1.29
CA ILE A 34 -25.01 2.65 -1.95
C ILE A 34 -24.69 1.55 -0.92
N GLY A 35 -24.10 1.89 0.24
CA GLY A 35 -23.65 0.92 1.23
C GLY A 35 -22.55 -0.01 0.70
N TYR A 36 -21.58 0.52 -0.07
CA TYR A 36 -20.51 -0.26 -0.71
C TYR A 36 -19.80 -1.16 0.30
N ARG A 37 -19.93 -2.48 0.14
CA ARG A 37 -19.31 -3.51 0.99
C ARG A 37 -19.57 -3.33 2.49
N GLU A 38 -20.66 -2.70 2.89
CA GLU A 38 -20.94 -2.34 4.27
C GLU A 38 -20.89 -3.54 5.23
N LYS A 39 -21.44 -4.69 4.81
CA LYS A 39 -21.41 -5.94 5.60
C LYS A 39 -19.98 -6.41 5.84
N VAL A 40 -19.11 -6.36 4.81
CA VAL A 40 -17.70 -6.78 4.93
C VAL A 40 -16.93 -5.87 5.88
N VAL A 41 -17.05 -4.54 5.69
CA VAL A 41 -16.41 -3.55 6.56
C VAL A 41 -16.90 -3.68 7.99
N GLY A 42 -18.22 -3.82 8.20
CA GLY A 42 -18.82 -3.99 9.53
C GLY A 42 -18.30 -5.24 10.25
N GLN A 43 -18.29 -6.38 9.59
CA GLN A 43 -17.77 -7.64 10.14
C GLN A 43 -16.27 -7.54 10.47
N ASN A 44 -15.46 -7.02 9.57
CA ASN A 44 -14.04 -6.83 9.81
C ASN A 44 -13.77 -5.96 11.05
N LEU A 45 -14.52 -4.85 11.20
CA LEU A 45 -14.38 -3.98 12.37
C LEU A 45 -14.88 -4.63 13.67
N ILE A 46 -15.92 -5.47 13.62
CA ILE A 46 -16.39 -6.22 14.80
C ILE A 46 -15.30 -7.21 15.23
N HIS A 47 -14.72 -7.93 14.30
CA HIS A 47 -13.66 -8.89 14.58
C HIS A 47 -12.39 -8.21 15.12
N ALA A 48 -11.92 -7.17 14.44
CA ALA A 48 -10.68 -6.49 14.80
C ALA A 48 -10.76 -5.66 16.09
N PHE A 49 -11.96 -5.14 16.42
CA PHE A 49 -12.19 -4.25 17.55
C PHE A 49 -13.35 -4.73 18.41
N ALA A 50 -13.31 -6.00 18.83
CA ALA A 50 -14.34 -6.60 19.69
C ALA A 50 -14.49 -5.84 21.03
N ASN A 51 -13.41 -5.27 21.54
CA ASN A 51 -13.34 -4.48 22.78
C ASN A 51 -13.89 -3.05 22.65
N LYS A 52 -14.15 -2.56 21.43
CA LYS A 52 -14.71 -1.22 21.21
C LYS A 52 -16.24 -1.26 21.19
N THR A 53 -16.87 -0.16 21.62
CA THR A 53 -18.33 -0.02 21.55
C THR A 53 -18.82 0.05 20.09
N ALA A 54 -20.10 -0.23 19.87
CA ALA A 54 -20.72 -0.10 18.54
C ALA A 54 -20.56 1.33 17.97
N GLN A 55 -20.64 2.36 18.84
CA GLN A 55 -20.46 3.75 18.45
C GLN A 55 -19.04 4.03 18.00
N GLN A 56 -18.01 3.53 18.71
CA GLN A 56 -16.60 3.68 18.31
C GLN A 56 -16.32 2.99 16.98
N ARG A 57 -16.81 1.76 16.78
CA ARG A 57 -16.69 1.07 15.48
C ARG A 57 -17.40 1.83 14.35
N LYS A 58 -18.55 2.44 14.62
CA LYS A 58 -19.25 3.30 13.64
C LYS A 58 -18.44 4.53 13.26
N GLN A 59 -17.74 5.15 14.22
CA GLN A 59 -16.84 6.27 13.95
C GLN A 59 -15.67 5.86 13.05
N ILE A 60 -15.00 4.73 13.37
CA ILE A 60 -13.94 4.18 12.53
C ILE A 60 -14.48 3.88 11.11
N LYS A 61 -15.67 3.25 11.01
CA LYS A 61 -16.31 2.96 9.73
C LYS A 61 -16.53 4.22 8.89
N LYS A 62 -17.06 5.29 9.46
CA LYS A 62 -17.26 6.57 8.78
C LYS A 62 -15.94 7.17 8.30
N ALA A 63 -14.93 7.23 9.17
CA ALA A 63 -13.60 7.76 8.83
C ALA A 63 -12.92 6.92 7.73
N PHE A 64 -13.09 5.60 7.74
CA PHE A 64 -12.62 4.72 6.67
C PHE A 64 -13.27 5.04 5.31
N TYR A 65 -14.59 5.23 5.25
CA TYR A 65 -15.26 5.56 3.99
C TYR A 65 -14.88 6.95 3.46
N GLN A 66 -14.65 7.92 4.35
CA GLN A 66 -14.11 9.22 3.95
C GLN A 66 -12.71 9.05 3.35
N HIS A 67 -11.83 8.29 4.03
CA HIS A 67 -10.50 7.99 3.51
C HIS A 67 -10.55 7.21 2.19
N LEU A 68 -11.44 6.23 2.04
CA LEU A 68 -11.60 5.43 0.82
C LEU A 68 -11.97 6.32 -0.38
N CYS A 69 -12.87 7.29 -0.18
CA CYS A 69 -13.21 8.26 -1.21
C CYS A 69 -12.05 9.20 -1.52
N ASP A 70 -11.36 9.72 -0.49
CA ASP A 70 -10.13 10.50 -0.68
C ASP A 70 -9.11 9.74 -1.51
N LEU A 71 -8.84 8.49 -1.15
CA LEU A 71 -7.88 7.63 -1.85
C LEU A 71 -8.26 7.45 -3.33
N LEU A 72 -9.56 7.29 -3.64
CA LEU A 72 -10.03 7.21 -5.03
C LEU A 72 -9.66 8.46 -5.83
N PHE A 73 -9.94 9.66 -5.28
CA PHE A 73 -9.63 10.92 -5.96
C PHE A 73 -8.13 11.25 -5.98
N GLU A 74 -7.39 10.83 -4.99
CA GLU A 74 -5.93 10.87 -4.98
C GLU A 74 -5.34 9.97 -6.08
N GLN A 75 -5.91 8.78 -6.31
CA GLN A 75 -5.52 7.91 -7.44
C GLN A 75 -5.85 8.55 -8.80
N ILE A 76 -6.99 9.21 -8.93
CA ILE A 76 -7.31 9.99 -10.13
C ILE A 76 -6.31 11.14 -10.30
N LYS A 77 -6.00 11.89 -9.24
CA LYS A 77 -4.99 12.96 -9.26
C LYS A 77 -3.61 12.47 -9.68
N ALA A 78 -3.27 11.22 -9.38
CA ALA A 78 -2.00 10.61 -9.77
C ALA A 78 -1.78 10.58 -11.31
N LEU A 79 -2.81 10.76 -12.15
CA LEU A 79 -2.66 10.92 -13.60
C LEU A 79 -1.90 12.18 -13.99
N THR A 80 -2.09 13.29 -13.26
CA THR A 80 -1.52 14.61 -13.62
C THR A 80 -0.71 15.26 -12.49
N ILE A 81 -0.60 14.62 -11.32
CA ILE A 81 0.15 15.18 -10.19
C ILE A 81 1.59 15.50 -10.60
N THR A 82 2.06 16.69 -10.26
CA THR A 82 3.45 17.08 -10.49
C THR A 82 4.38 16.54 -9.40
N PRO A 83 5.69 16.36 -9.67
CA PRO A 83 6.66 15.97 -8.65
C PRO A 83 6.61 16.89 -7.43
N GLN A 84 6.53 18.19 -7.64
CA GLN A 84 6.50 19.21 -6.57
C GLN A 84 5.27 19.04 -5.67
N LEU A 85 4.08 18.86 -6.26
CA LEU A 85 2.86 18.65 -5.49
C LEU A 85 2.91 17.32 -4.75
N LEU A 86 3.41 16.25 -5.40
CA LEU A 86 3.52 14.94 -4.76
C LEU A 86 4.43 14.99 -3.53
N LEU A 87 5.59 15.65 -3.62
CA LEU A 87 6.52 15.79 -2.51
C LEU A 87 6.00 16.66 -1.36
N GLN A 88 5.04 17.55 -1.63
CA GLN A 88 4.29 18.25 -0.58
C GLN A 88 3.25 17.36 0.11
N GLN A 89 2.78 16.28 -0.58
CA GLN A 89 1.77 15.36 -0.06
C GLN A 89 2.38 14.09 0.56
N VAL A 90 3.63 13.76 0.28
CA VAL A 90 4.31 12.60 0.85
C VAL A 90 5.68 13.02 1.37
N ILE A 91 5.81 13.02 2.68
CA ILE A 91 7.03 13.38 3.40
C ILE A 91 7.74 12.09 3.79
N LEU A 92 8.89 11.83 3.17
CA LEU A 92 9.73 10.68 3.51
C LEU A 92 10.74 11.11 4.59
N ASN A 93 10.64 10.50 5.76
CA ASN A 93 11.59 10.70 6.85
C ASN A 93 12.63 9.57 6.84
N ASP A 94 13.81 9.84 7.38
CA ASP A 94 14.89 8.86 7.59
C ASP A 94 15.28 8.08 6.31
N ILE A 95 15.24 8.76 5.16
CA ILE A 95 15.52 8.14 3.85
C ILE A 95 16.95 7.60 3.75
N GLU A 96 17.87 8.16 4.54
CA GLU A 96 19.26 7.74 4.64
C GLU A 96 19.38 6.28 5.09
N ALA A 97 18.42 5.79 5.87
CA ALA A 97 18.36 4.39 6.28
C ALA A 97 18.25 3.42 5.08
N ILE A 98 17.61 3.86 4.00
CA ILE A 98 17.51 3.12 2.73
C ILE A 98 18.74 3.41 1.85
N GLU A 99 19.13 4.67 1.71
CA GLU A 99 20.19 5.10 0.80
C GLU A 99 21.56 4.52 1.17
N ARG A 100 21.81 4.22 2.44
CA ARG A 100 23.07 3.55 2.84
C ARG A 100 23.28 2.21 2.13
N PHE A 101 22.20 1.44 1.87
CA PHE A 101 22.29 0.15 1.16
C PHE A 101 22.49 0.35 -0.34
N TYR A 102 21.94 1.41 -0.93
CA TYR A 102 22.23 1.75 -2.31
C TYR A 102 23.73 2.03 -2.53
N LYS A 103 24.34 2.80 -1.63
CA LYS A 103 25.78 3.08 -1.64
C LYS A 103 26.64 1.82 -1.49
N GLN A 104 26.09 0.77 -0.89
CA GLN A 104 26.71 -0.57 -0.77
C GLN A 104 26.37 -1.48 -1.97
N SER A 105 25.77 -0.96 -3.03
CA SER A 105 25.32 -1.72 -4.21
C SER A 105 24.34 -2.85 -3.87
N GLN A 106 23.51 -2.66 -2.85
CA GLN A 106 22.52 -3.65 -2.41
C GLN A 106 21.12 -3.27 -2.85
N SER A 107 20.40 -4.20 -3.47
CA SER A 107 18.95 -4.12 -3.65
C SER A 107 18.23 -4.38 -2.33
N ILE A 108 17.04 -3.80 -2.17
CA ILE A 108 16.25 -3.91 -0.93
C ILE A 108 14.80 -4.32 -1.23
N ILE A 109 14.11 -4.80 -0.19
CA ILE A 109 12.67 -5.07 -0.23
C ILE A 109 11.96 -4.10 0.70
N LEU A 110 10.93 -3.45 0.17
CA LEU A 110 10.05 -2.55 0.92
C LEU A 110 8.68 -3.19 1.04
N VAL A 111 8.19 -3.38 2.26
CA VAL A 111 6.86 -3.94 2.51
C VAL A 111 5.94 -2.92 3.16
N ALA A 112 4.66 -2.94 2.77
CA ALA A 112 3.60 -2.14 3.35
C ALA A 112 2.27 -2.90 3.32
N GLY A 113 1.27 -2.42 4.06
CA GLY A 113 -0.12 -2.82 3.88
C GLY A 113 -0.83 -1.94 2.85
N HIS A 114 -2.08 -2.29 2.50
CA HIS A 114 -3.01 -1.36 1.82
C HIS A 114 -3.48 -0.30 2.84
N PHE A 115 -2.55 0.52 3.27
CA PHE A 115 -2.68 1.50 4.34
C PHE A 115 -2.26 2.89 3.84
N GLY A 116 -3.07 3.92 4.10
CA GLY A 116 -2.83 5.27 3.56
C GLY A 116 -2.86 5.28 2.02
N ASN A 117 -1.99 6.07 1.39
CA ASN A 117 -1.86 6.12 -0.07
C ASN A 117 -0.55 5.47 -0.53
N TRP A 118 -0.51 4.15 -0.53
CA TRP A 118 0.66 3.35 -0.94
C TRP A 118 1.13 3.62 -2.38
N GLU A 119 0.27 4.09 -3.28
CA GLU A 119 0.67 4.43 -4.67
C GLU A 119 1.47 5.74 -4.70
N TRP A 120 1.00 6.79 -4.01
CA TRP A 120 1.74 8.04 -3.92
C TRP A 120 3.07 7.86 -3.20
N ILE A 121 3.10 7.03 -2.17
CA ILE A 121 4.32 6.70 -1.43
C ILE A 121 5.34 6.05 -2.35
N ALA A 122 4.92 5.09 -3.17
CA ALA A 122 5.82 4.46 -4.13
C ALA A 122 6.31 5.43 -5.23
N HIS A 123 5.50 6.44 -5.60
CA HIS A 123 5.95 7.52 -6.49
C HIS A 123 6.96 8.45 -5.80
N ALA A 124 6.70 8.82 -4.54
CA ALA A 124 7.60 9.68 -3.78
C ALA A 124 8.95 9.01 -3.54
N LEU A 125 8.97 7.70 -3.26
CA LEU A 125 10.19 6.90 -3.18
C LEU A 125 10.99 6.96 -4.48
N ALA A 126 10.34 6.83 -5.64
CA ALA A 126 11.01 6.92 -6.93
C ALA A 126 11.60 8.30 -7.23
N LEU A 127 11.07 9.36 -6.63
CA LEU A 127 11.57 10.74 -6.79
C LEU A 127 12.67 11.11 -5.79
N GLN A 128 12.72 10.45 -4.64
CA GLN A 128 13.59 10.86 -3.52
C GLN A 128 14.67 9.84 -3.19
N THR A 129 14.68 8.69 -3.84
CA THR A 129 15.73 7.68 -3.65
C THR A 129 16.52 7.42 -4.92
N SER A 130 17.72 6.91 -4.76
CA SER A 130 18.57 6.46 -5.86
C SER A 130 18.09 5.16 -6.51
N TYR A 131 17.11 4.49 -5.87
CA TYR A 131 16.60 3.21 -6.35
C TYR A 131 15.61 3.32 -7.49
N THR A 132 15.72 2.42 -8.48
CA THR A 132 14.57 2.10 -9.33
C THR A 132 13.54 1.33 -8.51
N ILE A 133 12.34 1.88 -8.38
CA ILE A 133 11.24 1.25 -7.63
C ILE A 133 10.53 0.22 -8.51
N CYS A 134 10.60 -1.05 -8.13
CA CYS A 134 9.93 -2.16 -8.79
C CYS A 134 8.71 -2.59 -7.98
N ALA A 135 7.52 -2.59 -8.58
CA ALA A 135 6.28 -2.96 -7.90
C ALA A 135 5.62 -4.16 -8.58
N GLY A 136 5.29 -5.17 -7.78
CA GLY A 136 4.45 -6.28 -8.24
C GLY A 136 2.97 -5.91 -8.19
N TYR A 137 2.21 -6.24 -9.23
CA TYR A 137 0.76 -6.03 -9.23
C TYR A 137 0.00 -7.22 -9.81
N GLN A 138 -1.30 -7.31 -9.50
CA GLN A 138 -2.22 -8.21 -10.18
C GLN A 138 -2.99 -7.42 -11.24
N PRO A 139 -3.02 -7.89 -12.52
CA PRO A 139 -3.81 -7.26 -13.57
C PRO A 139 -5.29 -7.17 -13.18
N LEU A 140 -5.91 -6.04 -13.51
CA LEU A 140 -7.33 -5.82 -13.25
C LEU A 140 -8.18 -6.44 -14.38
N HIS A 141 -9.36 -6.95 -14.03
CA HIS A 141 -10.28 -7.56 -15.02
C HIS A 141 -10.69 -6.58 -16.14
N HIS A 142 -10.94 -5.32 -15.79
CA HIS A 142 -11.33 -4.31 -16.77
C HIS A 142 -10.11 -3.71 -17.46
N LYS A 143 -9.85 -4.11 -18.72
CA LYS A 143 -8.66 -3.71 -19.51
C LYS A 143 -8.41 -2.20 -19.59
N GLY A 144 -9.47 -1.38 -19.61
CA GLY A 144 -9.33 0.09 -19.66
C GLY A 144 -8.81 0.68 -18.35
N ILE A 145 -9.33 0.18 -17.21
CA ILE A 145 -8.88 0.58 -15.87
C ILE A 145 -7.48 0.05 -15.61
N ASP A 146 -7.18 -1.18 -16.02
CA ASP A 146 -5.85 -1.76 -15.89
C ASP A 146 -4.79 -0.94 -16.63
N ARG A 147 -5.05 -0.54 -17.88
CA ARG A 147 -4.16 0.34 -18.65
C ARG A 147 -3.95 1.70 -17.98
N MET A 148 -5.01 2.28 -17.42
CA MET A 148 -4.91 3.54 -16.67
C MET A 148 -4.07 3.38 -15.40
N ALA A 149 -4.30 2.32 -14.64
CA ALA A 149 -3.52 2.01 -13.44
C ALA A 149 -2.03 1.78 -13.77
N LEU A 150 -1.73 1.06 -14.87
CA LEU A 150 -0.36 0.87 -15.34
C LEU A 150 0.29 2.18 -15.77
N HIS A 151 -0.44 3.04 -16.48
CA HIS A 151 0.05 4.36 -16.85
C HIS A 151 0.43 5.18 -15.61
N VAL A 152 -0.44 5.22 -14.59
CA VAL A 152 -0.13 5.88 -13.32
C VAL A 152 1.10 5.24 -12.67
N ARG A 153 1.14 3.93 -12.54
CA ARG A 153 2.23 3.19 -11.87
C ARG A 153 3.57 3.32 -12.59
N SER A 154 3.59 3.60 -13.90
CA SER A 154 4.82 3.78 -14.68
C SER A 154 5.35 5.22 -14.62
N ARG A 155 4.65 6.14 -13.98
CA ARG A 155 5.14 7.51 -13.79
C ARG A 155 6.37 7.52 -12.88
N PHE A 156 7.18 8.56 -13.01
CA PHE A 156 8.37 8.80 -12.20
C PHE A 156 9.38 7.64 -12.24
N GLN A 157 9.52 7.00 -13.43
CA GLN A 157 10.48 5.91 -13.68
C GLN A 157 10.27 4.65 -12.83
N ARG A 158 9.06 4.45 -12.28
CA ARG A 158 8.71 3.20 -11.61
C ARG A 158 8.52 2.07 -12.62
N LYS A 159 8.87 0.86 -12.21
CA LYS A 159 8.60 -0.37 -12.97
C LYS A 159 7.49 -1.16 -12.30
N ALA A 160 6.28 -1.11 -12.87
CA ALA A 160 5.18 -1.96 -12.43
C ALA A 160 5.09 -3.20 -13.34
N MET A 161 5.04 -4.39 -12.75
CA MET A 161 4.98 -5.63 -13.51
C MET A 161 4.11 -6.67 -12.80
N PRO A 162 3.48 -7.61 -13.55
CA PRO A 162 2.76 -8.73 -12.92
C PRO A 162 3.67 -9.50 -11.95
N ILE A 163 3.11 -10.02 -10.85
CA ILE A 163 3.88 -10.71 -9.80
C ILE A 163 4.81 -11.79 -10.38
N ALA A 164 4.32 -12.62 -11.30
CA ALA A 164 5.15 -13.67 -11.91
C ALA A 164 6.35 -13.09 -12.72
N ALA A 165 6.16 -11.94 -13.37
CA ALA A 165 7.23 -11.23 -14.08
C ALA A 165 8.21 -10.59 -13.09
N LEU A 166 7.73 -10.03 -11.98
CA LEU A 166 8.57 -9.49 -10.92
C LEU A 166 9.50 -10.57 -10.32
N LEU A 167 8.94 -11.74 -10.00
CA LEU A 167 9.73 -12.85 -9.46
C LEU A 167 10.84 -13.31 -10.43
N ARG A 168 10.51 -13.38 -11.73
CA ARG A 168 11.50 -13.68 -12.78
C ARG A 168 12.55 -12.59 -12.91
N HIS A 169 12.11 -11.33 -12.90
CA HIS A 169 12.99 -10.16 -12.94
C HIS A 169 13.99 -10.19 -11.77
N MET A 170 13.54 -10.38 -10.54
CA MET A 170 14.41 -10.47 -9.36
C MET A 170 15.45 -11.60 -9.47
N ALA A 171 15.10 -12.71 -10.12
CA ALA A 171 16.01 -13.86 -10.29
C ALA A 171 17.10 -13.61 -11.33
N THR A 172 16.87 -12.77 -12.34
CA THR A 172 17.75 -12.61 -13.51
C THR A 172 18.41 -11.23 -13.61
N TYR A 173 17.94 -10.26 -12.83
CA TYR A 173 18.42 -8.90 -12.93
C TYR A 173 19.84 -8.73 -12.36
N LYS A 174 20.72 -8.11 -13.15
CA LYS A 174 22.14 -7.86 -12.82
C LYS A 174 22.52 -6.38 -12.97
N GLY A 175 21.52 -5.49 -13.03
CA GLY A 175 21.77 -4.05 -13.16
C GLY A 175 21.99 -3.36 -11.80
N PRO A 176 21.90 -2.02 -11.76
CA PRO A 176 22.01 -1.23 -10.54
C PRO A 176 21.00 -1.64 -9.46
N PRO A 177 21.28 -1.36 -8.18
CA PRO A 177 20.39 -1.73 -7.09
C PRO A 177 18.94 -1.26 -7.30
N GLN A 178 17.97 -2.11 -6.92
CA GLN A 178 16.54 -1.84 -7.03
C GLN A 178 15.85 -2.00 -5.68
N ALA A 179 14.78 -1.23 -5.46
CA ALA A 179 13.89 -1.43 -4.34
C ALA A 179 12.60 -2.11 -4.83
N THR A 180 12.37 -3.34 -4.37
CA THR A 180 11.16 -4.11 -4.68
C THR A 180 10.08 -3.82 -3.66
N THR A 181 8.94 -3.27 -4.10
CA THR A 181 7.80 -2.96 -3.21
C THR A 181 6.75 -4.07 -3.26
N LEU A 182 6.31 -4.55 -2.10
CA LEU A 182 5.32 -5.61 -1.95
C LEU A 182 4.28 -5.24 -0.89
N LEU A 183 3.00 -5.43 -1.22
CA LEU A 183 1.90 -5.31 -0.27
C LEU A 183 1.65 -6.69 0.37
N ILE A 184 1.59 -6.72 1.72
CA ILE A 184 1.68 -7.96 2.49
C ILE A 184 0.36 -8.41 3.12
N ASP A 185 -0.70 -7.61 3.08
CA ASP A 185 -1.90 -7.76 3.89
C ASP A 185 -3.07 -8.48 3.21
N GLN A 186 -2.91 -8.93 1.98
CA GLN A 186 -3.90 -9.77 1.31
C GLN A 186 -3.74 -11.25 1.69
N SER A 187 -4.89 -11.94 1.77
CA SER A 187 -4.89 -13.38 2.03
C SER A 187 -4.16 -14.15 0.93
N PRO A 188 -3.36 -15.18 1.26
CA PRO A 188 -2.71 -16.02 0.25
C PRO A 188 -3.73 -16.63 -0.70
N LEU A 189 -3.38 -16.73 -2.00
CA LEU A 189 -4.22 -17.37 -3.01
C LEU A 189 -4.40 -18.87 -2.74
N HIS A 190 -3.41 -19.51 -2.14
CA HIS A 190 -3.42 -20.94 -1.79
C HIS A 190 -3.25 -21.12 -0.27
N LYS A 191 -4.17 -21.83 0.38
CA LYS A 191 -4.20 -22.03 1.84
C LYS A 191 -2.91 -22.69 2.41
N GLY A 192 -2.15 -23.44 1.62
CA GLY A 192 -0.92 -24.11 2.05
C GLY A 192 0.37 -23.27 2.04
N ASN A 193 0.35 -22.06 1.48
CA ASN A 193 1.56 -21.24 1.26
C ASN A 193 1.69 -20.03 2.17
N GLY A 194 1.11 -20.06 3.36
CA GLY A 194 1.10 -18.93 4.26
C GLY A 194 1.60 -19.25 5.67
N TYR A 195 1.90 -18.21 6.41
CA TYR A 195 2.20 -18.22 7.83
C TYR A 195 0.92 -17.96 8.62
N GLY A 196 0.51 -18.95 9.43
CA GLY A 196 -0.63 -18.82 10.36
C GLY A 196 -0.23 -18.02 11.57
N THR A 197 -1.01 -16.98 11.89
CA THR A 197 -0.78 -16.10 13.05
C THR A 197 -2.09 -15.51 13.53
N THR A 198 -2.06 -14.82 14.67
CA THR A 198 -3.13 -13.94 15.12
C THR A 198 -2.84 -12.52 14.62
N PHE A 199 -3.84 -11.88 14.01
CA PHE A 199 -3.75 -10.52 13.51
C PHE A 199 -5.06 -9.79 13.80
N LEU A 200 -4.99 -8.65 14.49
CA LEU A 200 -6.15 -7.91 14.99
C LEU A 200 -7.12 -8.85 15.75
N THR A 201 -6.58 -9.59 16.70
CA THR A 201 -7.26 -10.58 17.54
C THR A 201 -7.89 -11.78 16.82
N GLN A 202 -7.69 -11.92 15.51
CA GLN A 202 -8.27 -13.00 14.70
C GLN A 202 -7.21 -13.95 14.15
N PRO A 203 -7.45 -15.27 14.19
CA PRO A 203 -6.58 -16.22 13.50
C PRO A 203 -6.64 -15.97 11.99
N THR A 204 -5.49 -15.91 11.36
CA THR A 204 -5.38 -15.63 9.94
C THR A 204 -4.07 -16.15 9.35
N THR A 205 -3.94 -16.03 8.04
CA THR A 205 -2.75 -16.45 7.31
C THR A 205 -2.19 -15.28 6.48
N PHE A 206 -0.88 -15.05 6.57
CA PHE A 206 -0.15 -14.09 5.73
C PHE A 206 0.66 -14.82 4.67
N ALA A 207 0.77 -14.20 3.47
CA ALA A 207 1.65 -14.70 2.44
C ALA A 207 3.13 -14.51 2.83
N LEU A 208 3.93 -15.54 2.68
CA LEU A 208 5.36 -15.51 2.99
C LEU A 208 6.23 -14.96 1.84
N THR A 209 5.62 -14.48 0.76
CA THR A 209 6.35 -14.12 -0.47
C THR A 209 7.45 -13.09 -0.20
N ALA A 210 7.17 -12.01 0.51
CA ALA A 210 8.15 -10.97 0.81
C ALA A 210 9.32 -11.51 1.65
N ALA A 211 9.01 -12.27 2.71
CA ALA A 211 10.01 -12.85 3.59
C ALA A 211 10.89 -13.89 2.87
N LYS A 212 10.29 -14.76 2.06
CA LYS A 212 11.03 -15.74 1.25
C LYS A 212 11.94 -15.07 0.22
N LEU A 213 11.53 -13.98 -0.41
CA LEU A 213 12.36 -13.23 -1.35
C LEU A 213 13.52 -12.54 -0.63
N ALA A 214 13.24 -11.90 0.51
CA ALA A 214 14.26 -11.26 1.32
C ALA A 214 15.34 -12.27 1.75
N GLN A 215 14.94 -13.42 2.29
CA GLN A 215 15.83 -14.50 2.71
C GLN A 215 16.63 -15.06 1.53
N LYS A 216 15.94 -15.42 0.42
CA LYS A 216 16.55 -16.06 -0.75
C LYS A 216 17.64 -15.21 -1.41
N TYR A 217 17.40 -13.91 -1.53
CA TYR A 217 18.33 -12.99 -2.20
C TYR A 217 19.18 -12.20 -1.21
N ASN A 218 19.05 -12.47 0.09
CA ASN A 218 19.68 -11.74 1.18
C ASN A 218 19.57 -10.22 1.03
N GLN A 219 18.39 -9.75 0.65
CA GLN A 219 18.11 -8.33 0.46
C GLN A 219 17.55 -7.74 1.75
N PRO A 220 18.15 -6.67 2.30
CA PRO A 220 17.60 -5.95 3.44
C PRO A 220 16.13 -5.65 3.25
N ILE A 221 15.33 -5.90 4.28
CA ILE A 221 13.88 -5.71 4.21
C ILE A 221 13.43 -4.63 5.18
N PHE A 222 12.61 -3.70 4.68
CA PHE A 222 12.04 -2.58 5.44
C PHE A 222 10.54 -2.65 5.43
N TYR A 223 9.93 -2.29 6.55
CA TYR A 223 8.53 -1.95 6.64
C TYR A 223 8.36 -0.43 6.45
N MET A 224 7.47 -0.04 5.57
CA MET A 224 7.14 1.37 5.34
C MET A 224 6.02 1.76 6.30
N GLN A 225 6.39 2.36 7.42
CA GLN A 225 5.45 2.92 8.38
C GLN A 225 4.83 4.17 7.78
N ILE A 226 3.49 4.23 7.78
CA ILE A 226 2.73 5.32 7.16
C ILE A 226 1.86 5.97 8.21
N ASP A 227 1.89 7.29 8.28
CA ASP A 227 0.96 8.07 9.07
C ASP A 227 0.32 9.17 8.22
N ARG A 228 -0.86 9.65 8.63
CA ARG A 228 -1.58 10.73 7.98
C ARG A 228 -1.69 11.91 8.94
N ILE A 229 -0.92 12.98 8.67
CA ILE A 229 -0.90 14.16 9.54
C ILE A 229 -2.25 14.88 9.54
N LYS A 230 -2.84 15.00 8.35
CA LYS A 230 -4.14 15.61 8.08
C LYS A 230 -4.67 15.09 6.75
N ARG A 231 -5.83 15.54 6.31
CA ARG A 231 -6.35 15.20 4.98
C ARG A 231 -5.36 15.67 3.90
N GLY A 232 -4.78 14.72 3.17
CA GLY A 232 -3.77 14.92 2.13
C GLY A 232 -2.40 14.42 2.56
N PRO A 233 -1.60 15.17 3.33
CA PRO A 233 -0.22 14.79 3.58
C PRO A 233 -0.05 13.50 4.39
N TYR A 234 0.83 12.64 3.88
CA TYR A 234 1.29 11.41 4.53
C TYR A 234 2.73 11.57 4.98
N GLN A 235 3.05 11.07 6.17
CA GLN A 235 4.43 10.85 6.62
C GLN A 235 4.77 9.39 6.46
N VAL A 236 5.98 9.12 6.01
CA VAL A 236 6.45 7.76 5.77
C VAL A 236 7.85 7.60 6.35
N ARG A 237 8.05 6.52 7.09
CA ARG A 237 9.33 6.17 7.68
C ARG A 237 9.70 4.73 7.33
N PRO A 238 10.87 4.45 6.75
CA PRO A 238 11.36 3.10 6.57
C PRO A 238 11.86 2.53 7.91
N ILE A 239 11.31 1.41 8.33
CA ILE A 239 11.72 0.67 9.53
C ILE A 239 12.46 -0.59 9.08
N LEU A 240 13.74 -0.69 9.39
CA LEU A 240 14.55 -1.88 9.07
C LEU A 240 14.02 -3.07 9.87
N LEU A 241 13.63 -4.13 9.17
CA LEU A 241 13.17 -5.38 9.78
C LEU A 241 14.30 -6.40 9.88
N ALA A 242 15.12 -6.52 8.85
CA ALA A 242 16.30 -7.36 8.82
C ALA A 242 17.32 -6.81 7.83
N GLU A 243 18.58 -6.69 8.26
CA GLU A 243 19.70 -6.30 7.40
C GLU A 243 20.25 -7.49 6.62
N THR A 244 20.33 -8.63 7.26
CA THR A 244 20.78 -9.92 6.69
C THR A 244 19.69 -10.99 6.79
N PRO A 245 18.64 -10.92 5.96
CA PRO A 245 17.48 -11.81 6.07
C PRO A 245 17.82 -13.29 5.87
N ALA A 246 18.93 -13.62 5.19
CA ALA A 246 19.37 -15.00 5.02
C ALA A 246 19.67 -15.72 6.35
N GLN A 247 19.96 -14.96 7.40
CA GLN A 247 20.27 -15.50 8.74
C GLN A 247 19.04 -15.71 9.62
N LEU A 248 17.85 -15.31 9.15
CA LEU A 248 16.61 -15.36 9.94
C LEU A 248 15.62 -16.39 9.35
N PRO A 249 14.82 -17.04 10.19
CA PRO A 249 13.69 -17.82 9.75
C PRO A 249 12.70 -16.96 8.96
N VAL A 250 12.14 -17.50 7.86
CA VAL A 250 11.14 -16.78 7.03
C VAL A 250 9.94 -16.32 7.87
N GLN A 251 9.51 -17.17 8.82
CA GLN A 251 8.40 -16.86 9.72
C GLN A 251 8.68 -15.65 10.60
N GLU A 252 9.89 -15.54 11.14
CA GLU A 252 10.29 -14.40 11.98
C GLU A 252 10.27 -13.09 11.19
N ILE A 253 10.76 -13.10 9.95
CA ILE A 253 10.70 -11.92 9.07
C ILE A 253 9.23 -11.54 8.82
N ALA A 254 8.36 -12.54 8.59
CA ALA A 254 6.94 -12.31 8.37
C ALA A 254 6.26 -11.74 9.62
N GLU A 255 6.59 -12.22 10.80
CA GLU A 255 6.07 -11.74 12.08
C GLU A 255 6.44 -10.28 12.32
N ARG A 256 7.70 -9.91 12.05
CA ARG A 256 8.16 -8.53 12.22
C ARG A 256 7.34 -7.53 11.39
N TYR A 257 7.04 -7.82 10.11
CA TYR A 257 6.25 -6.88 9.31
C TYR A 257 4.73 -6.95 9.62
N THR A 258 4.20 -8.10 10.00
CA THR A 258 2.78 -8.21 10.38
C THR A 258 2.48 -7.46 11.68
N SER A 259 3.37 -7.57 12.67
CA SER A 259 3.24 -6.82 13.93
C SER A 259 3.31 -5.30 13.74
N ARG A 260 4.16 -4.83 12.80
CA ARG A 260 4.22 -3.40 12.47
C ARG A 260 2.93 -2.91 11.83
N LEU A 261 2.40 -3.68 10.86
CA LEU A 261 1.13 -3.34 10.22
C LEU A 261 -0.03 -3.34 11.21
N GLU A 262 -0.07 -4.31 12.12
CA GLU A 262 -1.09 -4.36 13.17
C GLU A 262 -1.03 -3.12 14.07
N ALA A 263 0.17 -2.71 14.49
CA ALA A 263 0.38 -1.51 15.27
C ALA A 263 -0.11 -0.25 14.55
N ASP A 264 0.19 -0.09 13.25
CA ASP A 264 -0.28 1.04 12.44
C ASP A 264 -1.80 1.07 12.33
N ILE A 265 -2.45 -0.09 12.12
CA ILE A 265 -3.91 -0.19 12.05
C ILE A 265 -4.57 0.14 13.40
N LEU A 266 -3.99 -0.30 14.51
CA LEU A 266 -4.48 0.02 15.85
C LEU A 266 -4.33 1.50 16.17
N HIS A 267 -3.25 2.14 15.69
CA HIS A 267 -3.00 3.57 15.85
C HIS A 267 -3.95 4.42 14.99
N ASN A 268 -4.08 4.11 13.71
CA ASN A 268 -4.96 4.86 12.80
C ASN A 268 -5.83 3.93 11.93
N PRO A 269 -6.89 3.35 12.52
CA PRO A 269 -7.69 2.33 11.87
C PRO A 269 -8.42 2.80 10.61
N ALA A 270 -8.62 4.11 10.43
CA ALA A 270 -9.30 4.64 9.26
C ALA A 270 -8.53 4.45 7.95
N LEU A 271 -7.20 4.28 8.04
CA LEU A 271 -6.32 4.25 6.87
C LEU A 271 -6.17 2.87 6.22
N TRP A 272 -6.60 1.79 6.89
CA TRP A 272 -6.50 0.45 6.33
C TRP A 272 -7.69 0.10 5.43
N LEU A 273 -7.44 -0.74 4.40
CA LEU A 273 -8.45 -1.09 3.40
C LEU A 273 -9.45 -2.15 3.93
N TRP A 274 -10.35 -1.74 4.83
CA TRP A 274 -11.36 -2.61 5.45
C TRP A 274 -12.34 -3.27 4.48
N SER A 275 -12.44 -2.81 3.25
CA SER A 275 -13.31 -3.41 2.22
C SER A 275 -12.78 -4.74 1.67
N HIS A 276 -11.55 -5.15 1.99
CA HIS A 276 -11.02 -6.47 1.66
C HIS A 276 -11.59 -7.54 2.60
N ARG A 277 -11.96 -8.73 2.05
CA ARG A 277 -12.35 -9.90 2.85
C ARG A 277 -11.11 -10.57 3.44
N ARG A 278 -10.56 -10.02 4.51
CA ARG A 278 -9.32 -10.51 5.14
C ARG A 278 -9.53 -11.82 5.86
N TRP A 279 -10.62 -11.93 6.59
CA TRP A 279 -11.04 -13.14 7.31
C TRP A 279 -12.17 -13.82 6.51
N LYS A 280 -11.93 -15.07 6.07
CA LYS A 280 -12.85 -15.87 5.28
C LYS A 280 -13.34 -17.05 6.11
#